data_332930248bf3cb9bf29d07f1c08164da
#
_entry.id   332930248bf3cb9bf29d07f1c08164da
#
_cell.length_a   1.000
_cell.length_b   1.000
_cell.length_c   1.000
_cell.angle_alpha   90.00
_cell.angle_beta   90.00
_cell.angle_gamma   90.00
#
_symmetry.space_group_name_H-M   'P 1'
#
loop_
_entity.id
_entity.type
_entity.pdbx_description
1 polymer ?
#
loop_
_entity_poly.entity_id
_entity_poly.type
_entity_poly.pdbx_seq_one_letter_code
_entity_poly.pdbx_strand_id
1 'polypeptide(L)'
;LRLVGSEMCIRDRYNDHAPFSALSGSWSSVIPVTRRFSIIPSIYGRVLIGKDIAYPLQNAIGGEVYGLYIPQQLPFAGVTNMELMDNSIMIASVKLRQRMGSIHYLTLTGNYGLTDSHFFEILKGKQLFGISAGYGMDSMFGPLEITFGYSNQTDKGSCYVNLGYYF
;
A
#
# COMPACT_ATOMS: atom_id res chain seq x y z
N LEU A 1 7.94 7.70 -15.41
CA LEU A 1 8.63 6.65 -14.64
C LEU A 1 9.28 7.29 -13.42
N ARG A 2 8.79 6.99 -12.25
CA ARG A 2 9.40 7.52 -11.01
C ARG A 2 10.02 6.36 -10.24
N LEU A 3 11.33 6.27 -10.29
CA LEU A 3 12.11 5.39 -9.43
C LEU A 3 12.43 6.19 -8.15
N VAL A 4 11.87 5.79 -7.02
CA VAL A 4 12.19 6.40 -5.74
C VAL A 4 13.23 5.54 -5.05
N GLY A 5 14.34 6.16 -4.73
CA GLY A 5 15.53 5.52 -4.23
C GLY A 5 15.40 4.89 -2.84
N SER A 6 16.42 4.11 -2.49
CA SER A 6 16.57 3.44 -1.21
C SER A 6 16.73 4.43 -0.06
N GLU A 7 15.91 4.31 0.93
CA GLU A 7 16.04 5.07 2.17
C GLU A 7 16.99 4.39 3.15
N MET A 8 17.74 5.22 3.81
CA MET A 8 18.94 4.93 4.56
C MET A 8 18.66 4.42 5.99
N CYS A 9 19.67 3.77 6.57
CA CYS A 9 19.69 3.24 7.94
C CYS A 9 19.27 4.27 9.00
N ILE A 10 18.19 3.99 9.70
CA ILE A 10 17.84 4.70 10.94
C ILE A 10 18.51 3.98 12.09
N ARG A 11 19.51 4.61 12.69
CA ARG A 11 20.15 4.14 13.91
C ARG A 11 19.40 4.74 15.09
N ASP A 12 18.46 3.99 15.60
CA ASP A 12 17.71 4.46 16.77
C ASP A 12 18.44 4.12 18.07
N ARG A 13 18.60 5.12 18.92
CA ARG A 13 19.19 5.00 20.27
C ARG A 13 18.11 4.78 21.32
N TYR A 14 17.08 4.04 20.99
CA TYR A 14 16.14 3.66 22.04
C TYR A 14 16.69 2.40 22.73
N ASN A 15 16.96 2.56 24.01
CA ASN A 15 17.57 1.63 24.93
C ASN A 15 17.11 0.19 24.68
N ASP A 16 18.05 -0.72 24.38
CA ASP A 16 17.86 -2.17 24.32
C ASP A 16 17.41 -2.81 22.99
N HIS A 17 17.32 -2.07 21.87
CA HIS A 17 17.04 -2.71 20.57
C HIS A 17 18.27 -2.78 19.69
N ALA A 18 18.46 -3.94 19.03
CA ALA A 18 19.55 -4.15 18.10
C ALA A 18 19.44 -3.21 16.88
N PRO A 19 20.57 -2.75 16.30
CA PRO A 19 20.52 -1.92 15.10
C PRO A 19 19.88 -2.70 13.95
N PHE A 20 19.01 -2.03 13.19
CA PHE A 20 18.38 -2.58 12.01
C PHE A 20 18.59 -1.67 10.80
N SER A 21 18.47 -2.25 9.61
CA SER A 21 18.48 -1.53 8.35
C SER A 21 17.12 -1.70 7.67
N ALA A 22 16.59 -0.62 7.10
CA ALA A 22 15.37 -0.66 6.32
C ALA A 22 15.71 -0.41 4.83
N LEU A 23 15.26 -1.31 3.96
CA LEU A 23 15.32 -1.16 2.52
C LEU A 23 13.91 -1.05 1.98
N SER A 24 13.57 0.05 1.33
CA SER A 24 12.28 0.25 0.70
C SER A 24 12.43 0.57 -0.77
N GLY A 25 11.45 0.13 -1.55
CA GLY A 25 11.39 0.43 -2.98
C GLY A 25 9.95 0.49 -3.45
N SER A 26 9.66 1.42 -4.36
CA SER A 26 8.37 1.51 -5.01
C SER A 26 8.53 1.83 -6.49
N TRP A 27 7.70 1.20 -7.29
CA TRP A 27 7.60 1.47 -8.72
C TRP A 27 6.12 1.55 -9.09
N SER A 28 5.75 2.54 -9.86
CA SER A 28 4.42 2.67 -10.41
C SER A 28 4.46 3.26 -11.83
N SER A 29 3.53 2.84 -12.65
CA SER A 29 3.39 3.34 -14.01
C SER A 29 1.92 3.58 -14.34
N VAL A 30 1.64 4.54 -15.18
CA VAL A 30 0.29 4.80 -15.69
C VAL A 30 0.28 4.49 -17.17
N ILE A 31 -0.51 3.50 -17.57
CA ILE A 31 -0.67 3.07 -18.94
C ILE A 31 -2.05 3.50 -19.44
N PRO A 32 -2.17 4.59 -20.21
CA PRO A 32 -3.44 4.98 -20.81
C PRO A 32 -3.78 4.05 -21.98
N VAL A 33 -4.80 3.20 -21.81
CA VAL A 33 -5.29 2.30 -22.88
C VAL A 33 -6.21 3.05 -23.81
N THR A 34 -7.06 3.92 -23.24
CA THR A 34 -7.92 4.82 -23.98
C THR A 34 -7.97 6.19 -23.32
N ARG A 35 -8.62 7.19 -23.96
CA ARG A 35 -8.80 8.52 -23.35
C ARG A 35 -9.56 8.51 -22.01
N ARG A 36 -10.25 7.41 -21.71
CA ARG A 36 -11.09 7.27 -20.51
C ARG A 36 -10.71 6.11 -19.63
N PHE A 37 -9.84 5.21 -20.08
CA PHE A 37 -9.44 4.01 -19.35
C PHE A 37 -7.93 3.93 -19.20
N SER A 38 -7.47 3.73 -17.99
CA SER A 38 -6.05 3.57 -17.67
C SER A 38 -5.82 2.39 -16.72
N ILE A 39 -4.68 1.74 -16.91
CA ILE A 39 -4.18 0.68 -16.05
C ILE A 39 -2.97 1.24 -15.31
N ILE A 40 -2.94 1.07 -14.00
CA ILE A 40 -1.89 1.57 -13.14
C ILE A 40 -1.28 0.40 -12.37
N PRO A 41 -0.30 -0.30 -12.98
CA PRO A 41 0.46 -1.31 -12.25
C PRO A 41 1.41 -0.62 -11.27
N SER A 42 1.57 -1.20 -10.09
CA SER A 42 2.54 -0.75 -9.10
C SER A 42 3.10 -1.93 -8.32
N ILE A 43 4.35 -1.80 -7.93
CA ILE A 43 5.04 -2.74 -7.04
C ILE A 43 5.70 -1.90 -5.97
N TYR A 44 5.52 -2.28 -4.74
CA TYR A 44 6.16 -1.64 -3.61
C TYR A 44 6.49 -2.66 -2.54
N GLY A 45 7.53 -2.41 -1.82
CA GLY A 45 7.97 -3.28 -0.75
C GLY A 45 8.91 -2.57 0.20
N ARG A 46 8.97 -3.10 1.40
CA ARG A 46 9.90 -2.66 2.43
C ARG A 46 10.34 -3.86 3.24
N VAL A 47 11.64 -3.96 3.42
CA VAL A 47 12.30 -5.04 4.15
C VAL A 47 13.09 -4.46 5.30
N LEU A 48 12.93 -5.03 6.48
CA LEU A 48 13.70 -4.71 7.65
C LEU A 48 14.71 -5.84 7.89
N ILE A 49 15.98 -5.49 7.98
CA ILE A 49 17.08 -6.42 8.22
C ILE A 49 17.64 -6.10 9.61
N GLY A 50 17.39 -6.98 10.57
CA GLY A 50 17.82 -6.82 11.95
C GLY A 50 17.26 -7.91 12.84
N LYS A 51 17.65 -7.91 14.13
CA LYS A 51 17.10 -8.78 15.16
C LYS A 51 16.29 -7.92 16.13
N ASP A 52 15.22 -8.48 16.68
CA ASP A 52 14.41 -7.85 17.73
C ASP A 52 13.93 -6.42 17.39
N ILE A 53 13.38 -6.26 16.16
CA ILE A 53 12.87 -4.97 15.69
C ILE A 53 11.60 -4.62 16.49
N ALA A 54 11.62 -3.46 17.13
CA ALA A 54 10.48 -2.98 17.91
C ALA A 54 9.20 -2.88 17.06
N TYR A 55 8.08 -3.32 17.59
CA TYR A 55 6.77 -3.36 16.93
C TYR A 55 6.38 -2.03 16.22
N PRO A 56 6.60 -0.83 16.81
CA PRO A 56 6.29 0.43 16.15
C PRO A 56 7.15 0.74 14.91
N LEU A 57 8.26 0.03 14.72
CA LEU A 57 9.17 0.24 13.58
C LEU A 57 8.93 -0.76 12.45
N GLN A 58 8.08 -1.77 12.68
CA GLN A 58 7.68 -2.75 11.68
C GLN A 58 6.86 -2.10 10.57
N ASN A 59 6.77 -2.78 9.44
CA ASN A 59 5.95 -2.34 8.33
C ASN A 59 4.47 -2.53 8.68
N ALA A 60 3.68 -1.50 8.47
CA ALA A 60 2.24 -1.54 8.66
C ALA A 60 1.55 -1.72 7.30
N ILE A 61 0.69 -2.73 7.19
CA ILE A 61 -0.09 -3.01 5.99
C ILE A 61 -1.53 -2.56 6.22
N GLY A 62 -2.10 -1.92 5.23
CA GLY A 62 -3.51 -1.58 5.20
C GLY A 62 -3.78 -0.13 4.85
N GLY A 63 -5.02 0.14 4.54
CA GLY A 63 -5.45 1.44 4.03
C GLY A 63 -5.28 1.57 2.52
N GLU A 64 -5.59 2.73 1.98
CA GLU A 64 -5.57 2.99 0.55
C GLU A 64 -4.44 3.91 0.10
N VAL A 65 -3.85 4.66 1.03
CA VAL A 65 -2.84 5.69 0.74
C VAL A 65 -1.52 5.30 1.38
N TYR A 66 -0.44 5.44 0.60
CA TYR A 66 0.91 5.20 1.06
C TYR A 66 1.32 6.26 2.09
N GLY A 67 1.82 5.81 3.24
CA GLY A 67 2.37 6.71 4.25
C GLY A 67 1.37 7.68 4.89
N LEU A 68 0.05 7.37 4.89
CA LEU A 68 -0.98 8.27 5.38
C LEU A 68 -0.81 8.65 6.87
N TYR A 69 -0.52 7.66 7.71
CA TYR A 69 -0.36 7.87 9.15
C TYR A 69 1.10 7.74 9.60
N ILE A 70 1.82 6.82 9.02
CA ILE A 70 3.23 6.58 9.31
C ILE A 70 3.99 6.28 8.00
N PRO A 71 5.26 6.69 7.88
CA PRO A 71 6.05 6.49 6.65
C PRO A 71 6.19 5.04 6.21
N GLN A 72 6.07 4.09 7.15
CA GLN A 72 6.15 2.65 6.90
C GLN A 72 4.80 2.00 6.56
N GLN A 73 3.73 2.77 6.41
CA GLN A 73 2.43 2.25 6.00
C GLN A 73 2.42 1.92 4.51
N LEU A 74 2.06 0.69 4.18
CA LEU A 74 1.92 0.18 2.83
C LEU A 74 0.44 -0.08 2.52
N PRO A 75 -0.12 0.54 1.47
CA PRO A 75 -1.53 0.40 1.15
C PRO A 75 -1.86 -1.02 0.69
N PHE A 76 -3.00 -1.54 1.14
CA PHE A 76 -3.50 -2.84 0.73
C PHE A 76 -5.03 -2.85 0.71
N ALA A 77 -5.60 -3.18 -0.45
CA ALA A 77 -7.03 -3.20 -0.65
C ALA A 77 -7.73 -4.22 0.28
N GLY A 78 -8.77 -3.79 0.96
CA GLY A 78 -9.56 -4.65 1.83
C GLY A 78 -8.99 -4.88 3.23
N VAL A 79 -7.82 -4.32 3.55
CA VAL A 79 -7.23 -4.36 4.90
C VAL A 79 -7.37 -2.98 5.53
N THR A 80 -7.83 -2.93 6.78
CA THR A 80 -7.97 -1.68 7.52
C THR A 80 -6.60 -1.06 7.82
N ASN A 81 -6.57 0.24 8.12
CA ASN A 81 -5.31 0.94 8.35
C ASN A 81 -4.49 0.27 9.45
N MET A 82 -3.23 -0.05 9.15
CA MET A 82 -2.25 -0.61 10.08
C MET A 82 -2.71 -1.90 10.79
N GLU A 83 -3.55 -2.70 10.16
CA GLU A 83 -4.11 -3.92 10.77
C GLU A 83 -3.08 -5.06 10.83
N LEU A 84 -2.18 -5.11 9.88
CA LEU A 84 -1.13 -6.13 9.80
C LEU A 84 0.24 -5.48 9.95
N MET A 85 1.11 -6.09 10.73
CA MET A 85 2.51 -5.67 10.89
C MET A 85 3.45 -6.82 10.62
N ASP A 86 4.52 -6.57 9.85
CA ASP A 86 5.54 -7.57 9.54
C ASP A 86 6.88 -6.90 9.20
N ASN A 87 7.97 -7.67 9.24
CA ASN A 87 9.31 -7.17 8.98
C ASN A 87 9.63 -7.06 7.49
N SER A 88 9.10 -7.97 6.68
CA SER A 88 9.36 -8.00 5.23
C SER A 88 8.07 -8.08 4.45
N ILE A 89 7.85 -7.12 3.57
CA ILE A 89 6.62 -7.00 2.80
C ILE A 89 6.94 -6.66 1.36
N MET A 90 6.30 -7.36 0.44
CA MET A 90 6.31 -7.05 -0.99
C MET A 90 4.89 -7.14 -1.53
N ILE A 91 4.43 -6.08 -2.18
CA ILE A 91 3.07 -5.99 -2.71
C ILE A 91 3.12 -5.60 -4.19
N ALA A 92 2.44 -6.39 -5.01
CA ALA A 92 2.11 -6.04 -6.38
C ALA A 92 0.64 -5.62 -6.46
N SER A 93 0.37 -4.51 -7.12
CA SER A 93 -0.96 -3.94 -7.24
C SER A 93 -1.26 -3.57 -8.69
N VAL A 94 -2.49 -3.79 -9.10
CA VAL A 94 -3.01 -3.31 -10.38
C VAL A 94 -4.29 -2.54 -10.11
N LYS A 95 -4.28 -1.23 -10.44
CA LYS A 95 -5.45 -0.36 -10.36
C LYS A 95 -5.95 -0.06 -11.76
N LEU A 96 -7.21 -0.39 -12.01
CA LEU A 96 -7.94 -0.06 -13.22
C LEU A 96 -8.77 1.19 -12.94
N ARG A 97 -8.64 2.22 -13.76
CA ARG A 97 -9.42 3.46 -13.62
C ARG A 97 -10.19 3.75 -14.89
N GLN A 98 -11.50 3.83 -14.76
CA GLN A 98 -12.40 4.21 -15.84
C GLN A 98 -13.02 5.58 -15.55
N ARG A 99 -12.76 6.56 -16.41
CA ARG A 99 -13.38 7.88 -16.32
C ARG A 99 -14.77 7.87 -16.95
N MET A 100 -15.77 8.35 -16.20
CA MET A 100 -17.16 8.48 -16.63
C MET A 100 -17.54 9.96 -16.68
N GLY A 101 -17.59 10.52 -17.88
CA GLY A 101 -17.81 11.96 -18.05
C GLY A 101 -16.58 12.82 -17.71
N SER A 102 -16.83 14.03 -17.18
CA SER A 102 -15.77 14.99 -16.87
C SER A 102 -15.25 14.92 -15.44
N ILE A 103 -16.10 14.54 -14.48
CA ILE A 103 -15.82 14.62 -13.05
C ILE A 103 -15.93 13.28 -12.31
N HIS A 104 -16.48 12.22 -12.93
CA HIS A 104 -16.69 10.93 -12.29
C HIS A 104 -15.67 9.89 -12.77
N TYR A 105 -15.27 8.99 -11.86
CA TYR A 105 -14.43 7.85 -12.20
C TYR A 105 -14.74 6.63 -11.32
N LEU A 106 -14.54 5.47 -11.91
CA LEU A 106 -14.58 4.19 -11.20
C LEU A 106 -13.16 3.65 -11.10
N THR A 107 -12.83 3.07 -9.97
CA THR A 107 -11.57 2.38 -9.72
C THR A 107 -11.82 0.94 -9.32
N LEU A 108 -11.02 0.03 -9.84
CA LEU A 108 -10.95 -1.35 -9.38
C LEU A 108 -9.49 -1.66 -9.09
N THR A 109 -9.20 -2.09 -7.89
CA THR A 109 -7.83 -2.40 -7.47
C THR A 109 -7.74 -3.84 -7.02
N GLY A 110 -6.73 -4.55 -7.53
CA GLY A 110 -6.35 -5.87 -7.08
C GLY A 110 -4.93 -5.84 -6.53
N ASN A 111 -4.73 -6.40 -5.35
CA ASN A 111 -3.43 -6.47 -4.70
C ASN A 111 -3.07 -7.92 -4.41
N TYR A 112 -1.81 -8.25 -4.64
CA TYR A 112 -1.20 -9.48 -4.21
C TYR A 112 0.03 -9.16 -3.37
N GLY A 113 0.07 -9.66 -2.15
CA GLY A 113 1.14 -9.40 -1.20
C GLY A 113 1.78 -10.68 -0.69
N LEU A 114 3.07 -10.58 -0.42
CA LEU A 114 3.87 -11.58 0.27
C LEU A 114 4.44 -10.95 1.52
N THR A 115 4.26 -11.60 2.66
CA THR A 115 4.81 -11.13 3.93
C THR A 115 5.52 -12.27 4.65
N ASP A 116 6.65 -11.95 5.28
CA ASP A 116 7.40 -12.87 6.12
C ASP A 116 8.26 -12.09 7.12
N SER A 117 8.59 -12.73 8.23
CA SER A 117 9.54 -12.22 9.21
C SER A 117 11.01 -12.28 8.73
N HIS A 118 11.30 -13.11 7.72
CA HIS A 118 12.64 -13.27 7.14
C HIS A 118 12.65 -12.96 5.64
N PHE A 119 13.55 -12.10 5.21
CA PHE A 119 13.67 -11.68 3.80
C PHE A 119 13.83 -12.83 2.81
N PHE A 120 14.69 -13.81 3.13
CA PHE A 120 14.99 -14.92 2.22
C PHE A 120 13.84 -15.93 2.09
N GLU A 121 12.86 -15.90 2.97
CA GLU A 121 11.71 -16.79 2.98
C GLU A 121 10.42 -16.12 2.49
N ILE A 122 10.48 -14.86 2.08
CA ILE A 122 9.33 -14.06 1.66
C ILE A 122 8.50 -14.73 0.54
N LEU A 123 9.14 -15.52 -0.34
CA LEU A 123 8.45 -16.26 -1.39
C LEU A 123 7.65 -17.47 -0.86
N LYS A 124 7.95 -17.93 0.36
CA LYS A 124 7.22 -18.99 1.05
C LYS A 124 6.33 -18.47 2.17
N GLY A 125 6.38 -17.15 2.41
CA GLY A 125 5.62 -16.46 3.45
C GLY A 125 4.11 -16.46 3.22
N LYS A 126 3.40 -15.75 4.07
CA LYS A 126 1.94 -15.63 3.96
C LYS A 126 1.57 -14.86 2.69
N GLN A 127 0.64 -15.43 1.94
CA GLN A 127 0.08 -14.81 0.76
C GLN A 127 -1.13 -13.98 1.14
N LEU A 128 -1.11 -12.71 0.79
CA LEU A 128 -2.19 -11.78 0.98
C LEU A 128 -2.83 -11.49 -0.38
N PHE A 129 -4.14 -11.56 -0.42
CA PHE A 129 -4.91 -11.17 -1.59
C PHE A 129 -5.98 -10.17 -1.19
N GLY A 130 -6.09 -9.07 -1.93
CA GLY A 130 -7.07 -8.03 -1.68
C GLY A 130 -7.64 -7.49 -2.99
N ILE A 131 -8.91 -7.15 -2.95
CA ILE A 131 -9.61 -6.48 -4.04
C ILE A 131 -10.41 -5.32 -3.49
N SER A 132 -10.45 -4.21 -4.21
CA SER A 132 -11.34 -3.09 -3.89
C SER A 132 -11.96 -2.47 -5.12
N ALA A 133 -13.16 -1.94 -4.95
CA ALA A 133 -13.88 -1.16 -5.94
C ALA A 133 -14.22 0.20 -5.36
N GLY A 134 -13.87 1.26 -6.09
CA GLY A 134 -14.07 2.63 -5.67
C GLY A 134 -14.84 3.43 -6.71
N TYR A 135 -15.62 4.38 -6.22
CA TYR A 135 -16.24 5.42 -7.01
C TYR A 135 -15.73 6.77 -6.56
N GLY A 136 -15.27 7.56 -7.49
CA GLY A 136 -14.75 8.88 -7.21
C GLY A 136 -15.38 9.98 -8.06
N MET A 137 -15.39 11.17 -7.50
CA MET A 137 -15.89 12.39 -8.12
C MET A 137 -14.95 13.55 -7.81
N ASP A 138 -14.51 14.26 -8.85
CA ASP A 138 -13.75 15.50 -8.70
C ASP A 138 -14.71 16.63 -8.28
N SER A 139 -14.59 17.08 -7.03
CA SER A 139 -15.39 18.17 -6.47
C SER A 139 -14.58 19.47 -6.36
N MET A 140 -15.25 20.59 -6.07
CA MET A 140 -14.59 21.89 -5.83
C MET A 140 -13.67 21.87 -4.58
N PHE A 141 -13.89 20.94 -3.66
CA PHE A 141 -13.08 20.78 -2.43
C PHE A 141 -12.01 19.70 -2.57
N GLY A 142 -11.82 19.17 -3.76
CA GLY A 142 -10.92 18.05 -4.06
C GLY A 142 -11.66 16.78 -4.45
N PRO A 143 -10.94 15.72 -4.77
CA PRO A 143 -11.56 14.43 -5.11
C PRO A 143 -12.28 13.84 -3.88
N LEU A 144 -13.51 13.40 -4.10
CA LEU A 144 -14.26 12.55 -3.17
C LEU A 144 -14.19 11.13 -3.71
N GLU A 145 -13.68 10.21 -2.92
CA GLU A 145 -13.59 8.79 -3.31
C GLU A 145 -14.17 7.91 -2.20
N ILE A 146 -15.07 7.00 -2.59
CA ILE A 146 -15.63 5.99 -1.70
C ILE A 146 -15.16 4.64 -2.22
N THR A 147 -14.49 3.87 -1.39
CA THR A 147 -13.92 2.57 -1.76
C THR A 147 -14.42 1.48 -0.83
N PHE A 148 -14.82 0.37 -1.42
CA PHE A 148 -15.16 -0.87 -0.74
C PHE A 148 -14.13 -1.93 -1.08
N GLY A 149 -13.56 -2.55 -0.06
CA GLY A 149 -12.53 -3.56 -0.23
C GLY A 149 -12.80 -4.83 0.56
N TYR A 150 -12.20 -5.92 0.09
CA TYR A 150 -12.21 -7.23 0.73
C TYR A 150 -10.82 -7.86 0.64
N SER A 151 -10.40 -8.52 1.70
CA SER A 151 -9.13 -9.26 1.75
C SER A 151 -9.33 -10.64 2.36
N ASN A 152 -8.56 -11.62 1.88
CA ASN A 152 -8.55 -12.97 2.43
C ASN A 152 -7.96 -13.05 3.85
N GLN A 153 -7.31 -12.00 4.34
CA GLN A 153 -6.67 -12.00 5.64
C GLN A 153 -7.63 -11.62 6.77
N THR A 154 -8.52 -10.70 6.50
CA THR A 154 -9.43 -10.14 7.51
C THR A 154 -10.81 -10.80 7.49
N ASP A 155 -11.18 -11.48 6.38
CA ASP A 155 -12.52 -12.00 6.13
C ASP A 155 -13.66 -10.98 6.37
N LYS A 156 -13.30 -9.70 6.35
CA LYS A 156 -14.20 -8.56 6.57
C LYS A 156 -14.12 -7.60 5.40
N GLY A 157 -15.25 -7.00 5.08
CA GLY A 157 -15.27 -5.87 4.15
C GLY A 157 -14.77 -4.60 4.83
N SER A 158 -13.97 -3.80 4.13
CA SER A 158 -13.57 -2.46 4.54
C SER A 158 -14.26 -1.41 3.67
N CYS A 159 -14.60 -0.27 4.25
CA CYS A 159 -15.15 0.88 3.54
C CYS A 159 -14.33 2.11 3.90
N TYR A 160 -13.85 2.82 2.88
CA TYR A 160 -13.13 4.07 3.03
C TYR A 160 -13.86 5.19 2.32
N VAL A 161 -13.87 6.35 2.95
CA VAL A 161 -14.34 7.60 2.36
C VAL A 161 -13.23 8.62 2.47
N ASN A 162 -12.71 9.03 1.33
CA ASN A 162 -11.62 10.00 1.24
C ASN A 162 -12.15 11.30 0.62
N LEU A 163 -11.87 12.43 1.24
CA LEU A 163 -12.20 13.75 0.74
C LEU A 163 -10.96 14.63 0.74
N GLY A 164 -10.62 15.23 -0.40
CA GLY A 164 -9.52 16.17 -0.54
C GLY A 164 -8.25 15.59 -1.15
N TYR A 165 -7.23 16.42 -1.21
CA TYR A 165 -5.90 16.07 -1.72
C TYR A 165 -5.01 15.62 -0.56
N TYR A 166 -4.25 14.56 -0.77
CA TYR A 166 -3.16 14.16 0.11
C TYR A 166 -1.87 14.79 -0.40
N PHE A 167 -1.17 15.47 0.48
CA PHE A 167 0.08 16.17 0.20
C PHE A 167 1.25 15.46 0.85
#